data_9e6f50e4633e07bd398e6fb0ea787cf9
#
_entry.id   9e6f50e4633e07bd398e6fb0ea787cf9
#
_cell.length_a   1.000
_cell.length_b   1.000
_cell.length_c   1.000
_cell.angle_alpha   90.00
_cell.angle_beta   90.00
_cell.angle_gamma   90.00
#
_symmetry.space_group_name_H-M   'P 1'
#
loop_
_entity.id
_entity.type
_entity.pdbx_description
1 polymer ?
#
loop_
_entity_poly.entity_id
_entity_poly.type
_entity_poly.pdbx_seq_one_letter_code
_entity_poly.pdbx_strand_id
1 'polypeptide(L)'
;FESLSDLRIIDQLSLIVRLYEIYSDLRPGAEPICSFLHWGKMMLADFSEIDNHLVKDVMALYTAVDDIRDIDVQFVYLTDTQRDAISRFWGEYHSSQANHQGHMHTNFLHTWKLLYPMYERLTKELLKEGLAYEGLLHRQVITNWKAIASENFRQYYVFVGFNALTASERQLMINLRDCGRADFYFDYEDYCLSDSSNRASLFKEYNLNIFPSKYN
;
A
#
# COMPACT_ATOMS: atom_id res chain seq x y z
N PHE A 1 13.64 -2.77 -7.50
CA PHE A 1 12.59 -3.77 -7.69
C PHE A 1 12.43 -4.18 -9.15
N GLU A 2 12.27 -3.24 -10.10
CA GLU A 2 12.08 -3.56 -11.53
C GLU A 2 13.19 -4.45 -12.11
N SER A 3 14.45 -4.22 -11.75
CA SER A 3 15.57 -5.04 -12.21
C SER A 3 15.59 -6.47 -11.64
N LEU A 4 14.69 -6.77 -10.72
CA LEU A 4 14.57 -8.04 -10.02
C LEU A 4 13.29 -8.80 -10.41
N SER A 5 12.57 -8.34 -11.42
CA SER A 5 11.29 -8.91 -11.84
C SER A 5 11.12 -8.85 -13.34
N ASP A 6 10.47 -9.83 -13.92
CA ASP A 6 10.07 -9.84 -15.33
C ASP A 6 8.73 -9.12 -15.55
N LEU A 7 8.06 -8.67 -14.47
CA LEU A 7 6.81 -7.92 -14.55
C LEU A 7 7.06 -6.51 -15.10
N ARG A 8 6.15 -6.06 -15.95
CA ARG A 8 6.16 -4.69 -16.50
C ARG A 8 5.16 -3.82 -15.76
N ILE A 9 5.58 -2.59 -15.42
CA ILE A 9 4.67 -1.61 -14.83
C ILE A 9 3.65 -1.17 -15.88
N ILE A 10 2.37 -1.29 -15.52
CA ILE A 10 1.25 -0.79 -16.31
C ILE A 10 1.07 0.72 -16.05
N ASP A 11 0.73 1.48 -17.09
CA ASP A 11 0.43 2.89 -16.92
C ASP A 11 -0.87 3.11 -16.12
N GLN A 12 -0.93 4.25 -15.43
CA GLN A 12 -2.02 4.57 -14.52
C GLN A 12 -3.39 4.62 -15.20
N LEU A 13 -3.47 5.11 -16.43
CA LEU A 13 -4.76 5.23 -17.14
C LEU A 13 -5.30 3.86 -17.49
N SER A 14 -4.47 3.01 -18.08
CA SER A 14 -4.82 1.61 -18.39
C SER A 14 -5.22 0.84 -17.14
N LEU A 15 -4.51 1.06 -16.02
CA LEU A 15 -4.82 0.43 -14.74
C LEU A 15 -6.21 0.85 -14.22
N ILE A 16 -6.56 2.14 -14.31
CA ILE A 16 -7.88 2.65 -13.90
C ILE A 16 -8.99 2.08 -14.78
N VAL A 17 -8.77 1.99 -16.09
CA VAL A 17 -9.76 1.41 -17.01
C VAL A 17 -10.03 -0.04 -16.65
N ARG A 18 -8.99 -0.84 -16.42
CA ARG A 18 -9.16 -2.25 -15.96
C ARG A 18 -9.88 -2.36 -14.63
N LEU A 19 -9.53 -1.50 -13.66
CA LEU A 19 -10.24 -1.48 -12.39
C LEU A 19 -11.72 -1.14 -12.56
N TYR A 20 -12.03 -0.21 -13.47
CA TYR A 20 -13.42 0.15 -13.80
C TYR A 20 -14.19 -1.00 -14.45
N GLU A 21 -13.58 -1.75 -15.35
CA GLU A 21 -14.18 -2.95 -15.95
C GLU A 21 -14.55 -3.97 -14.88
N ILE A 22 -13.61 -4.28 -13.98
CA ILE A 22 -13.85 -5.16 -12.84
C ILE A 22 -14.98 -4.65 -11.95
N TYR A 23 -14.94 -3.34 -11.62
CA TYR A 23 -15.98 -2.71 -10.82
C TYR A 23 -17.36 -2.81 -11.45
N SER A 24 -17.47 -2.54 -12.75
CA SER A 24 -18.73 -2.59 -13.50
C SER A 24 -19.30 -4.00 -13.57
N ASP A 25 -18.44 -5.02 -13.66
CA ASP A 25 -18.86 -6.42 -13.60
C ASP A 25 -19.40 -6.82 -12.23
N LEU A 26 -18.77 -6.32 -11.16
CA LEU A 26 -19.16 -6.64 -9.79
C LEU A 26 -20.37 -5.84 -9.29
N ARG A 27 -20.66 -4.70 -9.91
CA ARG A 27 -21.76 -3.79 -9.52
C ARG A 27 -22.72 -3.51 -10.67
N PRO A 28 -23.83 -4.22 -10.77
CA PRO A 28 -24.90 -3.87 -11.71
C PRO A 28 -25.37 -2.42 -11.48
N GLY A 29 -25.35 -1.61 -12.53
CA GLY A 29 -25.71 -0.19 -12.43
C GLY A 29 -24.57 0.70 -11.93
N ALA A 30 -23.31 0.31 -12.16
CA ALA A 30 -22.13 1.12 -11.90
C ALA A 30 -22.27 2.52 -12.54
N GLU A 31 -21.79 3.55 -11.85
CA GLU A 31 -21.70 4.91 -12.39
C GLU A 31 -20.77 4.98 -13.59
N PRO A 32 -20.89 6.03 -14.43
CA PRO A 32 -20.00 6.23 -15.56
C PRO A 32 -18.54 6.37 -15.13
N ILE A 33 -17.61 5.95 -15.99
CA ILE A 33 -16.17 5.98 -15.74
C ILE A 33 -15.67 7.36 -15.29
N CYS A 34 -16.25 8.44 -15.77
CA CYS A 34 -15.87 9.80 -15.37
C CYS A 34 -16.09 10.06 -13.88
N SER A 35 -17.15 9.49 -13.28
CA SER A 35 -17.41 9.57 -11.85
C SER A 35 -16.52 8.63 -11.05
N PHE A 36 -16.20 7.47 -11.63
CA PHE A 36 -15.33 6.48 -11.03
C PHE A 36 -13.86 6.92 -10.95
N LEU A 37 -13.38 7.73 -11.91
CA LEU A 37 -11.96 8.10 -12.02
C LEU A 37 -11.34 8.63 -10.73
N HIS A 38 -12.07 9.43 -9.97
CA HIS A 38 -11.54 10.04 -8.77
C HIS A 38 -11.28 9.00 -7.68
N TRP A 39 -12.28 8.23 -7.33
CA TRP A 39 -12.15 7.25 -6.25
C TRP A 39 -11.46 5.95 -6.71
N GLY A 40 -11.49 5.62 -8.00
CA GLY A 40 -10.68 4.56 -8.58
C GLY A 40 -9.17 4.79 -8.37
N LYS A 41 -8.70 6.04 -8.50
CA LYS A 41 -7.32 6.42 -8.17
C LYS A 41 -6.99 6.20 -6.69
N MET A 42 -7.93 6.52 -5.80
CA MET A 42 -7.74 6.31 -4.37
C MET A 42 -7.64 4.84 -4.04
N MET A 43 -8.52 4.01 -4.60
CA MET A 43 -8.45 2.55 -4.43
C MET A 43 -7.11 1.97 -4.90
N LEU A 44 -6.62 2.40 -6.06
CA LEU A 44 -5.33 1.94 -6.57
C LEU A 44 -4.17 2.35 -5.67
N ALA A 45 -4.23 3.55 -5.09
CA ALA A 45 -3.25 3.98 -4.10
C ALA A 45 -3.31 3.09 -2.85
N ASP A 46 -4.51 2.80 -2.32
CA ASP A 46 -4.69 1.92 -1.17
C ASP A 46 -4.21 0.49 -1.47
N PHE A 47 -4.50 -0.05 -2.65
CA PHE A 47 -4.01 -1.37 -3.06
C PHE A 47 -2.47 -1.40 -3.12
N SER A 48 -1.87 -0.34 -3.67
CA SER A 48 -0.42 -0.21 -3.70
C SER A 48 0.20 -0.12 -2.29
N GLU A 49 -0.44 0.62 -1.37
CA GLU A 49 0.01 0.70 0.02
C GLU A 49 -0.11 -0.65 0.75
N ILE A 50 -1.22 -1.38 0.56
CA ILE A 50 -1.41 -2.73 1.11
C ILE A 50 -0.28 -3.66 0.66
N ASP A 51 0.10 -3.58 -0.62
CA ASP A 51 1.17 -4.38 -1.18
C ASP A 51 2.56 -3.92 -0.70
N ASN A 52 2.81 -2.62 -0.65
CA ASN A 52 4.05 -2.04 -0.13
C ASN A 52 4.29 -2.37 1.35
N HIS A 53 3.20 -2.45 2.12
CA HIS A 53 3.26 -2.85 3.53
C HIS A 53 3.21 -4.37 3.75
N LEU A 54 3.17 -5.18 2.68
CA LEU A 54 3.16 -6.64 2.73
C LEU A 54 2.05 -7.19 3.63
N VAL A 55 0.87 -6.55 3.63
CA VAL A 55 -0.28 -7.00 4.44
C VAL A 55 -0.57 -8.46 4.11
N LYS A 56 -0.54 -9.34 5.13
CA LYS A 56 -0.65 -10.80 4.94
C LYS A 56 -2.07 -11.24 4.62
N ASP A 57 -3.04 -10.67 5.31
CA ASP A 57 -4.44 -11.01 5.16
C ASP A 57 -5.23 -9.80 4.70
N VAL A 58 -5.21 -9.57 3.38
CA VAL A 58 -5.96 -8.48 2.74
C VAL A 58 -7.46 -8.71 2.84
N MET A 59 -7.89 -9.98 2.82
CA MET A 59 -9.29 -10.33 3.00
C MET A 59 -9.77 -9.91 4.39
N ALA A 60 -9.05 -10.29 5.44
CA ALA A 60 -9.41 -9.90 6.80
C ALA A 60 -9.43 -8.38 6.98
N LEU A 61 -8.50 -7.64 6.36
CA LEU A 61 -8.49 -6.18 6.40
C LEU A 61 -9.81 -5.59 5.86
N TYR A 62 -10.30 -6.10 4.73
CA TYR A 62 -11.50 -5.57 4.09
C TYR A 62 -12.81 -6.17 4.62
N THR A 63 -12.78 -7.32 5.28
CA THR A 63 -13.95 -7.96 5.89
C THR A 63 -14.13 -7.61 7.37
N ALA A 64 -13.13 -7.01 8.02
CA ALA A 64 -13.20 -6.60 9.42
C ALA A 64 -14.28 -5.53 9.71
N VAL A 65 -14.86 -4.93 8.68
CA VAL A 65 -15.88 -3.88 8.78
C VAL A 65 -17.24 -4.43 8.30
N ASP A 66 -17.75 -5.45 8.98
CA ASP A 66 -19.08 -6.00 8.65
C ASP A 66 -20.25 -5.22 9.25
N ASP A 67 -20.02 -4.41 10.29
CA ASP A 67 -21.02 -3.52 10.88
C ASP A 67 -20.38 -2.16 11.22
N ILE A 68 -21.05 -1.07 10.82
CA ILE A 68 -20.59 0.30 11.15
C ILE A 68 -20.66 0.57 12.67
N ARG A 69 -21.45 -0.17 13.42
CA ARG A 69 -21.38 -0.15 14.88
C ARG A 69 -19.99 -0.56 15.38
N ASP A 70 -19.32 -1.47 14.68
CA ASP A 70 -17.96 -1.88 14.99
C ASP A 70 -16.93 -0.81 14.64
N ILE A 71 -17.18 0.05 13.65
CA ILE A 71 -16.31 1.19 13.34
C ILE A 71 -16.25 2.16 14.52
N ASP A 72 -17.40 2.55 15.07
CA ASP A 72 -17.45 3.45 16.23
C ASP A 72 -16.77 2.85 17.47
N VAL A 73 -16.83 1.54 17.65
CA VAL A 73 -16.19 0.83 18.77
C VAL A 73 -14.69 0.61 18.49
N GLN A 74 -14.30 0.25 17.28
CA GLN A 74 -12.88 0.01 16.94
C GLN A 74 -12.06 1.30 16.87
N PHE A 75 -12.67 2.44 16.60
CA PHE A 75 -12.00 3.74 16.58
C PHE A 75 -12.05 4.53 17.90
N VAL A 76 -12.39 3.89 19.01
CA VAL A 76 -12.36 4.49 20.36
C VAL A 76 -10.98 5.05 20.74
N TYR A 77 -9.90 4.51 20.13
CA TYR A 77 -8.54 5.01 20.33
C TYR A 77 -8.18 6.25 19.50
N LEU A 78 -9.04 6.65 18.56
CA LEU A 78 -8.83 7.87 17.80
C LEU A 78 -9.24 9.09 18.60
N THR A 79 -8.45 10.16 18.52
CA THR A 79 -8.81 11.46 19.05
C THR A 79 -10.00 12.03 18.26
N ASP A 80 -10.77 12.93 18.88
CA ASP A 80 -11.91 13.58 18.22
C ASP A 80 -11.50 14.28 16.92
N THR A 81 -10.30 14.87 16.88
CA THR A 81 -9.72 15.49 15.69
C THR A 81 -9.46 14.48 14.56
N GLN A 82 -9.06 13.27 14.90
CA GLN A 82 -8.85 12.19 13.92
C GLN A 82 -10.17 11.62 13.41
N ARG A 83 -11.17 11.47 14.30
CA ARG A 83 -12.53 11.09 13.90
C ARG A 83 -13.15 12.14 12.97
N ASP A 84 -12.99 13.42 13.30
CA ASP A 84 -13.49 14.52 12.46
C ASP A 84 -12.78 14.59 11.11
N ALA A 85 -11.48 14.26 11.03
CA ALA A 85 -10.75 14.19 9.77
C ALA A 85 -11.26 13.04 8.91
N ILE A 86 -11.48 11.87 9.50
CA ILE A 86 -12.05 10.70 8.84
C ILE A 86 -13.48 11.00 8.40
N SER A 87 -14.30 11.58 9.28
CA SER A 87 -15.69 11.95 8.97
C SER A 87 -15.78 13.03 7.88
N ARG A 88 -14.84 13.99 7.84
CA ARG A 88 -14.76 15.00 6.77
C ARG A 88 -14.33 14.37 5.46
N PHE A 89 -13.32 13.53 5.46
CA PHE A 89 -12.86 12.80 4.27
C PHE A 89 -14.02 12.00 3.65
N TRP A 90 -14.79 11.31 4.46
CA TRP A 90 -15.97 10.57 4.01
C TRP A 90 -17.17 11.49 3.75
N GLY A 91 -17.30 12.61 4.45
CA GLY A 91 -18.39 13.59 4.29
C GLY A 91 -18.24 14.44 3.02
N GLU A 92 -17.04 14.81 2.60
CA GLU A 92 -16.80 15.53 1.34
C GLU A 92 -17.07 14.64 0.13
N TYR A 93 -16.83 13.35 0.25
CA TYR A 93 -17.23 12.36 -0.76
C TYR A 93 -18.77 12.28 -0.90
N HIS A 94 -19.50 12.59 0.16
CA HIS A 94 -20.96 12.51 0.21
C HIS A 94 -21.70 13.84 -0.04
N SER A 95 -21.03 14.97 0.03
CA SER A 95 -21.69 16.30 -0.06
C SER A 95 -22.25 16.61 -1.45
N SER A 96 -21.93 15.85 -2.47
CA SER A 96 -22.55 16.00 -3.81
C SER A 96 -23.93 15.34 -3.94
N GLN A 97 -24.45 14.65 -2.92
CA GLN A 97 -25.77 14.00 -2.93
C GLN A 97 -26.51 14.10 -1.58
N ALA A 98 -26.54 15.29 -1.01
CA ALA A 98 -27.26 15.53 0.26
C ALA A 98 -28.77 15.41 0.08
N ASN A 99 -29.36 14.25 0.32
CA ASN A 99 -30.77 14.15 0.73
C ASN A 99 -31.24 12.81 1.37
N HIS A 100 -30.40 11.83 1.66
CA HIS A 100 -30.88 10.59 2.33
C HIS A 100 -29.85 9.95 3.26
N GLN A 101 -29.90 10.26 4.55
CA GLN A 101 -28.97 9.71 5.57
C GLN A 101 -28.97 8.18 5.68
N GLY A 102 -30.04 7.49 5.33
CA GLY A 102 -30.11 6.02 5.37
C GLY A 102 -29.48 5.31 4.16
N HIS A 103 -29.49 5.93 2.99
CA HIS A 103 -28.93 5.34 1.77
C HIS A 103 -27.41 5.46 1.67
N MET A 104 -26.80 6.45 2.31
CA MET A 104 -25.35 6.67 2.30
C MET A 104 -24.59 5.55 2.99
N HIS A 105 -25.09 5.11 4.12
CA HIS A 105 -24.54 4.05 4.95
C HIS A 105 -24.51 2.69 4.21
N THR A 106 -25.62 2.37 3.55
CA THR A 106 -25.75 1.13 2.79
C THR A 106 -24.84 1.11 1.56
N ASN A 107 -24.69 2.24 0.87
CA ASN A 107 -23.81 2.36 -0.30
C ASN A 107 -22.33 2.27 0.07
N PHE A 108 -21.91 2.82 1.21
CA PHE A 108 -20.56 2.70 1.73
C PHE A 108 -20.19 1.23 2.00
N LEU A 109 -20.99 0.54 2.79
CA LEU A 109 -20.75 -0.88 3.10
C LEU A 109 -20.76 -1.75 1.84
N HIS A 110 -21.63 -1.43 0.89
CA HIS A 110 -21.67 -2.16 -0.37
C HIS A 110 -20.38 -1.94 -1.17
N THR A 111 -19.90 -0.71 -1.27
CA THR A 111 -18.63 -0.40 -1.94
C THR A 111 -17.45 -1.01 -1.21
N TRP A 112 -17.43 -0.96 0.13
CA TRP A 112 -16.39 -1.57 0.95
C TRP A 112 -16.27 -3.08 0.71
N LYS A 113 -17.38 -3.79 0.63
CA LYS A 113 -17.42 -5.23 0.34
C LYS A 113 -16.90 -5.57 -1.06
N LEU A 114 -16.87 -4.62 -1.98
CA LEU A 114 -16.29 -4.82 -3.31
C LEU A 114 -14.78 -4.65 -3.37
N LEU A 115 -14.15 -3.98 -2.38
CA LEU A 115 -12.72 -3.68 -2.40
C LEU A 115 -11.85 -4.92 -2.50
N TYR A 116 -12.13 -5.92 -1.66
CA TYR A 116 -11.36 -7.17 -1.70
C TYR A 116 -11.54 -7.95 -3.02
N PRO A 117 -12.76 -8.22 -3.49
CA PRO A 117 -12.96 -8.86 -4.81
C PRO A 117 -12.31 -8.09 -5.96
N MET A 118 -12.34 -6.75 -5.94
CA MET A 118 -11.68 -5.90 -6.93
C MET A 118 -10.16 -6.05 -6.86
N TYR A 119 -9.57 -5.98 -5.67
CA TYR A 119 -8.14 -6.18 -5.44
C TYR A 119 -7.69 -7.56 -5.93
N GLU A 120 -8.37 -8.62 -5.48
CA GLU A 120 -8.03 -10.00 -5.83
C GLU A 120 -8.09 -10.23 -7.35
N ARG A 121 -9.16 -9.77 -8.00
CA ARG A 121 -9.34 -9.95 -9.43
C ARG A 121 -8.32 -9.14 -10.22
N LEU A 122 -8.10 -7.87 -9.87
CA LEU A 122 -7.13 -7.00 -10.53
C LEU A 122 -5.71 -7.59 -10.45
N THR A 123 -5.26 -7.96 -9.28
CA THR A 123 -3.92 -8.52 -9.07
C THR A 123 -3.73 -9.82 -9.84
N LYS A 124 -4.73 -10.69 -9.84
CA LYS A 124 -4.71 -11.96 -10.58
C LYS A 124 -4.66 -11.77 -12.09
N GLU A 125 -5.45 -10.85 -12.64
CA GLU A 125 -5.47 -10.56 -14.08
C GLU A 125 -4.15 -9.93 -14.53
N LEU A 126 -3.63 -8.95 -13.78
CA LEU A 126 -2.36 -8.31 -14.08
C LEU A 126 -1.19 -9.31 -14.08
N LEU A 127 -1.09 -10.13 -13.04
CA LEU A 127 0.00 -11.12 -12.94
C LEU A 127 -0.07 -12.16 -14.07
N LYS A 128 -1.26 -12.56 -14.50
CA LYS A 128 -1.44 -13.47 -15.64
C LYS A 128 -0.89 -12.88 -16.95
N GLU A 129 -0.93 -11.55 -17.11
CA GLU A 129 -0.42 -10.85 -18.28
C GLU A 129 1.04 -10.40 -18.15
N GLY A 130 1.70 -10.70 -17.04
CA GLY A 130 3.05 -10.22 -16.75
C GLY A 130 3.09 -8.71 -16.46
N LEU A 131 2.01 -8.15 -15.94
CA LEU A 131 1.86 -6.75 -15.58
C LEU A 131 1.75 -6.58 -14.07
N ALA A 132 2.12 -5.39 -13.59
CA ALA A 132 1.93 -5.01 -12.20
C ALA A 132 1.82 -3.49 -12.06
N TYR A 133 1.17 -3.02 -11.01
CA TYR A 133 1.41 -1.69 -10.45
C TYR A 133 2.55 -1.77 -9.44
N GLU A 134 3.09 -0.64 -9.03
CA GLU A 134 4.33 -0.56 -8.24
C GLU A 134 4.30 -1.42 -6.97
N GLY A 135 3.30 -1.26 -6.10
CA GLY A 135 3.20 -2.06 -4.88
C GLY A 135 3.09 -3.56 -5.14
N LEU A 136 2.33 -3.97 -6.16
CA LEU A 136 2.21 -5.38 -6.55
C LEU A 136 3.55 -5.96 -7.01
N LEU A 137 4.31 -5.19 -7.82
CA LEU A 137 5.65 -5.59 -8.24
C LEU A 137 6.57 -5.77 -7.03
N HIS A 138 6.54 -4.83 -6.08
CA HIS A 138 7.32 -4.91 -4.84
C HIS A 138 6.97 -6.18 -4.05
N ARG A 139 5.68 -6.43 -3.83
CA ARG A 139 5.20 -7.66 -3.16
C ARG A 139 5.69 -8.93 -3.87
N GLN A 140 5.61 -8.97 -5.21
CA GLN A 140 6.01 -10.15 -5.99
C GLN A 140 7.50 -10.42 -5.88
N VAL A 141 8.35 -9.38 -5.92
CA VAL A 141 9.80 -9.53 -5.72
C VAL A 141 10.10 -10.11 -4.34
N ILE A 142 9.45 -9.61 -3.29
CA ILE A 142 9.66 -10.14 -1.94
C ILE A 142 9.16 -11.57 -1.80
N THR A 143 7.99 -11.87 -2.33
CA THR A 143 7.39 -13.22 -2.27
C THR A 143 8.24 -14.25 -3.00
N ASN A 144 8.80 -13.88 -4.16
CA ASN A 144 9.59 -14.75 -5.01
C ASN A 144 11.11 -14.66 -4.74
N TRP A 145 11.52 -13.98 -3.67
CA TRP A 145 12.94 -13.72 -3.38
C TRP A 145 13.84 -14.95 -3.44
N LYS A 146 13.36 -16.09 -2.92
CA LYS A 146 14.14 -17.33 -2.93
C LYS A 146 14.51 -17.80 -4.34
N ALA A 147 13.60 -17.65 -5.29
CA ALA A 147 13.86 -17.97 -6.69
C ALA A 147 14.85 -16.96 -7.30
N ILE A 148 14.62 -15.68 -7.10
CA ILE A 148 15.48 -14.58 -7.58
C ILE A 148 16.92 -14.75 -7.08
N ALA A 149 17.09 -15.00 -5.79
CA ALA A 149 18.41 -15.15 -5.18
C ALA A 149 19.15 -16.43 -5.61
N SER A 150 18.43 -17.47 -6.08
CA SER A 150 19.03 -18.73 -6.54
C SER A 150 19.59 -18.68 -7.98
N GLU A 151 19.16 -17.72 -8.80
CA GLU A 151 19.53 -17.58 -10.21
C GLU A 151 20.84 -16.79 -10.41
N ASN A 152 21.96 -17.23 -9.82
CA ASN A 152 23.26 -16.57 -9.99
C ASN A 152 23.24 -15.05 -9.81
N PHE A 153 22.52 -14.58 -8.81
CA PHE A 153 22.35 -13.17 -8.51
C PHE A 153 23.71 -12.49 -8.28
N ARG A 154 24.16 -11.70 -9.27
CA ARG A 154 25.50 -11.05 -9.28
C ARG A 154 25.45 -9.57 -8.95
N GLN A 155 24.26 -8.97 -8.94
CA GLN A 155 24.11 -7.54 -8.71
C GLN A 155 24.48 -7.18 -7.27
N TYR A 156 25.15 -6.03 -7.12
CA TYR A 156 25.54 -5.47 -5.84
C TYR A 156 24.90 -4.08 -5.70
N TYR A 157 24.31 -3.82 -4.57
CA TYR A 157 23.56 -2.59 -4.33
C TYR A 157 24.22 -1.75 -3.25
N VAL A 158 24.19 -0.44 -3.43
CA VAL A 158 24.65 0.52 -2.42
C VAL A 158 23.46 1.44 -2.09
N PHE A 159 23.02 1.40 -0.84
CA PHE A 159 21.93 2.20 -0.33
C PHE A 159 22.48 3.41 0.42
N VAL A 160 22.08 4.60 0.01
CA VAL A 160 22.60 5.87 0.56
C VAL A 160 21.44 6.78 0.96
N GLY A 161 21.44 7.28 2.19
CA GLY A 161 20.58 8.38 2.62
C GLY A 161 19.10 8.07 2.81
N PHE A 162 18.72 6.80 2.92
CA PHE A 162 17.32 6.41 3.14
C PHE A 162 16.87 6.75 4.56
N ASN A 163 15.63 7.25 4.69
CA ASN A 163 15.00 7.57 5.97
C ASN A 163 13.87 6.59 6.31
N ALA A 164 12.65 6.91 5.91
CA ALA A 164 11.50 6.04 6.09
C ALA A 164 11.48 4.98 4.97
N LEU A 165 11.24 3.74 5.34
CA LEU A 165 11.14 2.61 4.43
C LEU A 165 9.78 1.95 4.56
N THR A 166 9.17 1.60 3.45
CA THR A 166 8.03 0.69 3.42
C THR A 166 8.44 -0.71 3.89
N ALA A 167 7.49 -1.57 4.19
CA ALA A 167 7.80 -2.94 4.60
C ALA A 167 8.50 -3.73 3.48
N SER A 168 8.10 -3.51 2.22
CA SER A 168 8.70 -4.16 1.05
C SER A 168 10.14 -3.70 0.82
N GLU A 169 10.40 -2.40 0.88
CA GLU A 169 11.76 -1.84 0.75
C GLU A 169 12.69 -2.37 1.84
N ARG A 170 12.22 -2.33 3.08
CA ARG A 170 12.96 -2.86 4.21
C ARG A 170 13.28 -4.34 4.04
N GLN A 171 12.29 -5.13 3.64
CA GLN A 171 12.48 -6.57 3.43
C GLN A 171 13.46 -6.86 2.29
N LEU A 172 13.41 -6.09 1.19
CA LEU A 172 14.37 -6.21 0.10
C LEU A 172 15.79 -5.91 0.59
N MET A 173 15.97 -4.81 1.33
CA MET A 173 17.27 -4.42 1.88
C MET A 173 17.81 -5.50 2.84
N ILE A 174 16.96 -6.07 3.70
CA ILE A 174 17.32 -7.20 4.57
C ILE A 174 17.77 -8.41 3.74
N ASN A 175 16.99 -8.77 2.74
CA ASN A 175 17.27 -9.91 1.87
C ASN A 175 18.62 -9.75 1.14
N LEU A 176 18.90 -8.55 0.63
CA LEU A 176 20.18 -8.22 -0.04
C LEU A 176 21.36 -8.21 0.93
N ARG A 177 21.18 -7.68 2.14
CA ARG A 177 22.18 -7.73 3.22
C ARG A 177 22.54 -9.17 3.56
N ASP A 178 21.53 -10.01 3.76
CA ASP A 178 21.71 -11.40 4.18
C ASP A 178 22.39 -12.26 3.10
N CYS A 179 22.23 -11.87 1.84
CA CYS A 179 22.96 -12.44 0.71
C CYS A 179 24.38 -11.85 0.53
N GLY A 180 24.79 -10.87 1.33
CA GLY A 180 26.08 -10.18 1.16
C GLY A 180 26.17 -9.38 -0.14
N ARG A 181 25.05 -8.81 -0.60
CA ARG A 181 24.91 -8.09 -1.86
C ARG A 181 24.50 -6.63 -1.69
N ALA A 182 24.64 -6.09 -0.48
CA ALA A 182 24.34 -4.69 -0.23
C ALA A 182 25.29 -4.06 0.78
N ASP A 183 25.61 -2.79 0.54
CA ASP A 183 26.20 -1.87 1.49
C ASP A 183 25.24 -0.74 1.83
N PHE A 184 25.34 -0.24 3.06
CA PHE A 184 24.44 0.78 3.59
C PHE A 184 25.24 1.97 4.10
N TYR A 185 24.83 3.18 3.70
CA TYR A 185 25.44 4.44 4.11
C TYR A 185 24.31 5.38 4.55
N PHE A 186 24.24 5.62 5.86
CA PHE A 186 23.29 6.53 6.45
C PHE A 186 24.04 7.73 7.02
N ASP A 187 23.67 8.91 6.56
CA ASP A 187 24.18 10.17 7.08
C ASP A 187 23.11 10.82 7.95
N TYR A 188 23.28 10.68 9.25
CA TYR A 188 22.39 11.26 10.24
C TYR A 188 23.17 12.21 11.15
N GLU A 189 22.77 13.46 11.21
CA GLU A 189 23.31 14.39 12.20
C GLU A 189 22.96 13.92 13.62
N ASP A 190 23.91 14.09 14.57
CA ASP A 190 23.74 13.73 15.98
C ASP A 190 22.48 14.36 16.61
N TYR A 191 22.15 15.60 16.19
CA TYR A 191 20.92 16.28 16.59
C TYR A 191 19.66 15.48 16.23
N CYS A 192 19.64 14.85 15.06
CA CYS A 192 18.52 14.03 14.63
C CYS A 192 18.38 12.72 15.40
N LEU A 193 19.44 12.24 16.04
CA LEU A 193 19.43 11.02 16.85
C LEU A 193 19.15 11.32 18.33
N SER A 194 19.46 12.53 18.80
CA SER A 194 19.36 12.89 20.21
C SER A 194 17.97 13.34 20.67
N ASP A 195 17.10 13.73 19.75
CA ASP A 195 15.74 14.18 20.06
C ASP A 195 14.72 13.03 19.95
N SER A 196 14.51 12.34 21.08
CA SER A 196 13.53 11.23 21.19
C SER A 196 12.07 11.67 20.97
N SER A 197 11.76 12.97 21.02
CA SER A 197 10.43 13.50 20.73
C SER A 197 10.15 13.57 19.22
N ASN A 198 11.18 13.56 18.40
CA ASN A 198 11.08 13.61 16.96
C ASN A 198 10.84 12.19 16.40
N ARG A 199 9.68 11.95 15.80
CA ARG A 199 9.38 10.64 15.16
C ARG A 199 10.41 10.24 14.11
N ALA A 200 11.08 11.19 13.46
CA ALA A 200 12.13 10.89 12.50
C ALA A 200 13.35 10.22 13.16
N SER A 201 13.64 10.49 14.43
CA SER A 201 14.74 9.82 15.17
C SER A 201 14.49 8.33 15.34
N LEU A 202 13.25 7.93 15.59
CA LEU A 202 12.87 6.52 15.74
C LEU A 202 13.14 5.71 14.45
N PHE A 203 12.82 6.27 13.29
CA PHE A 203 13.12 5.61 12.01
C PHE A 203 14.62 5.47 11.75
N LYS A 204 15.39 6.49 12.11
CA LYS A 204 16.85 6.50 11.96
C LYS A 204 17.51 5.47 12.86
N GLU A 205 17.17 5.47 14.14
CA GLU A 205 17.65 4.49 15.10
C GLU A 205 17.27 3.06 14.68
N TYR A 206 16.05 2.86 14.24
CA TYR A 206 15.58 1.58 13.75
C TYR A 206 16.36 1.10 12.51
N ASN A 207 16.63 1.99 11.55
CA ASN A 207 17.41 1.66 10.37
C ASN A 207 18.86 1.33 10.72
N LEU A 208 19.51 2.09 11.60
CA LEU A 208 20.88 1.84 12.04
C LEU A 208 21.03 0.50 12.78
N ASN A 209 20.01 0.10 13.52
CA ASN A 209 20.01 -1.19 14.21
C ASN A 209 19.89 -2.39 13.26
N ILE A 210 19.17 -2.21 12.14
CA ILE A 210 18.99 -3.29 11.16
C ILE A 210 20.10 -3.29 10.11
N PHE A 211 20.52 -2.12 9.66
CA PHE A 211 21.47 -1.95 8.57
C PHE A 211 22.74 -1.26 9.12
N PRO A 212 23.77 -2.01 9.49
CA PRO A 212 25.02 -1.40 9.98
C PRO A 212 25.62 -0.52 8.89
N SER A 213 25.71 0.77 9.17
CA SER A 213 26.35 1.74 8.26
C SER A 213 27.85 1.51 8.22
N LYS A 214 28.47 1.64 7.05
CA LYS A 214 29.93 1.59 6.90
C LYS A 214 30.61 2.90 7.31
N TYR A 215 29.85 3.97 7.54
CA TYR A 215 30.33 5.21 8.15
C TYR A 215 29.77 5.28 9.58
N ASN A 216 30.68 5.15 10.52
CA ASN A 216 30.55 5.61 11.89
C ASN A 216 31.65 6.64 12.13
#